data_5ea29bf8be83cccdabe337353b65c239
#
_entry.id   5ea29bf8be83cccdabe337353b65c239
#
_cell.length_a   1.000
_cell.length_b   1.000
_cell.length_c   1.000
_cell.angle_alpha   90.00
_cell.angle_beta   90.00
_cell.angle_gamma   90.00
#
_symmetry.space_group_name_H-M   'P 1'
#
loop_
_entity.id
_entity.type
_entity.pdbx_description
1 polymer ?
#
loop_
_entity_poly.entity_id
_entity_poly.type
_entity_poly.pdbx_seq_one_letter_code
_entity_poly.pdbx_strand_id
1 'polypeptide(L)'
;MTAVKLIAREEWRMLARNRSGLIATGLLVLLILVAGFTSLESRSAIEADRTRYQASVDETFDAQPDRHPHRMVHYGQFLFRPIAPLAFFDAGVNSFTGNTIFLEGHRQNSANFAEARQSSLLLRFGQLTPAFILQTLAPLLLIFLAFASVAREKERATLKLLLAQGIGGRSLIAGKMLGHGAIALAVGLPAFALLLGFAATGAANWATVSVIIIAYACWLLLWAFASVIISALVARPRDALAILMGLWMITIILLPRALPEAASAQNQLATKIETEIALHRDLLEIGDSHDPDDPYFNDFRDEVLDRYGVRTVEELPVQYAGLVAIEGERLTTQIYADAAQRQAAREREQNAFVHTFSVLSPLIAIRQLSMTLAGSDPAAHQDFLDQSEAFRYEFVQRLNRMQAELLPGIGGEDPRISAAYWQEVPRFSYSPFNPLADGTRIIWPLLVLAGWLAALCVLALFAARRIGGVAR
;
A
#
# COMPACT_ATOMS: atom_id res chain seq x y z
N MET A 1 -43.40 -4.85 -18.61
CA MET A 1 -42.26 -4.48 -17.75
C MET A 1 -42.73 -4.32 -16.32
N THR A 2 -41.98 -4.79 -15.32
CA THR A 2 -42.32 -4.58 -13.92
C THR A 2 -42.14 -3.10 -13.53
N ALA A 3 -42.94 -2.59 -12.58
CA ALA A 3 -42.84 -1.20 -12.08
C ALA A 3 -41.40 -0.83 -11.70
N VAL A 4 -40.65 -1.77 -11.11
CA VAL A 4 -39.22 -1.59 -10.76
C VAL A 4 -38.37 -1.21 -11.97
N LYS A 5 -38.51 -1.95 -13.09
CA LYS A 5 -37.74 -1.68 -14.32
C LYS A 5 -38.12 -0.35 -14.97
N LEU A 6 -39.40 0.04 -14.91
CA LEU A 6 -39.84 1.33 -15.42
C LEU A 6 -39.25 2.48 -14.63
N ILE A 7 -39.26 2.38 -13.29
CA ILE A 7 -38.68 3.41 -12.39
C ILE A 7 -37.16 3.49 -12.64
N ALA A 8 -36.44 2.36 -12.69
CA ALA A 8 -35.00 2.36 -12.97
C ALA A 8 -34.70 3.03 -14.32
N ARG A 9 -35.46 2.74 -15.36
CA ARG A 9 -35.30 3.37 -16.68
C ARG A 9 -35.54 4.88 -16.64
N GLU A 10 -36.46 5.33 -15.82
CA GLU A 10 -36.76 6.77 -15.68
C GLU A 10 -35.58 7.50 -14.99
N GLU A 11 -34.90 6.89 -14.03
CA GLU A 11 -33.69 7.50 -13.43
C GLU A 11 -32.60 7.76 -14.51
N TRP A 12 -32.37 6.80 -15.41
CA TRP A 12 -31.47 6.99 -16.54
C TRP A 12 -31.91 8.11 -17.48
N ARG A 13 -33.21 8.21 -17.77
CA ARG A 13 -33.75 9.29 -18.59
C ARG A 13 -33.60 10.64 -17.91
N MET A 14 -33.80 10.70 -16.59
CA MET A 14 -33.61 11.92 -15.82
C MET A 14 -32.14 12.33 -15.83
N LEU A 15 -31.20 11.41 -15.70
CA LEU A 15 -29.76 11.69 -15.86
C LEU A 15 -29.47 12.24 -17.27
N ALA A 16 -29.96 11.59 -18.31
CA ALA A 16 -29.76 12.03 -19.71
C ALA A 16 -30.32 13.42 -20.00
N ARG A 17 -31.36 13.86 -19.27
CA ARG A 17 -31.94 15.20 -19.35
C ARG A 17 -31.29 16.22 -18.44
N ASN A 18 -30.53 15.77 -17.43
CA ASN A 18 -29.82 16.62 -16.48
C ASN A 18 -28.44 16.99 -17.03
N ARG A 19 -28.34 18.11 -17.74
CA ARG A 19 -27.10 18.57 -18.36
C ARG A 19 -25.96 18.70 -17.35
N SER A 20 -26.22 19.25 -16.16
CA SER A 20 -25.22 19.39 -15.09
C SER A 20 -24.75 18.02 -14.60
N GLY A 21 -25.64 17.04 -14.42
CA GLY A 21 -25.31 15.68 -14.04
C GLY A 21 -24.48 14.97 -15.11
N LEU A 22 -24.83 15.12 -16.39
CA LEU A 22 -24.06 14.56 -17.50
C LEU A 22 -22.66 15.17 -17.60
N ILE A 23 -22.53 16.49 -17.49
CA ILE A 23 -21.23 17.18 -17.52
C ILE A 23 -20.38 16.70 -16.34
N ALA A 24 -20.91 16.66 -15.11
CA ALA A 24 -20.18 16.20 -13.95
C ALA A 24 -19.73 14.72 -14.08
N THR A 25 -20.62 13.85 -14.59
CA THR A 25 -20.29 12.46 -14.88
C THR A 25 -19.21 12.35 -15.95
N GLY A 26 -19.31 13.09 -17.05
CA GLY A 26 -18.34 13.13 -18.13
C GLY A 26 -16.97 13.63 -17.66
N LEU A 27 -16.93 14.66 -16.82
CA LEU A 27 -15.70 15.17 -16.22
C LEU A 27 -15.05 14.13 -15.29
N LEU A 28 -15.83 13.42 -14.47
CA LEU A 28 -15.29 12.37 -13.60
C LEU A 28 -14.74 11.21 -14.42
N VAL A 29 -15.44 10.77 -15.47
CA VAL A 29 -14.98 9.73 -16.41
C VAL A 29 -13.67 10.14 -17.08
N LEU A 30 -13.61 11.37 -17.59
CA LEU A 30 -12.39 11.92 -18.17
C LEU A 30 -11.24 11.93 -17.14
N LEU A 31 -11.51 12.34 -15.92
CA LEU A 31 -10.52 12.38 -14.85
C LEU A 31 -10.00 10.98 -14.52
N ILE A 32 -10.87 9.94 -14.46
CA ILE A 32 -10.46 8.54 -14.28
C ILE A 32 -9.53 8.08 -15.41
N LEU A 33 -9.89 8.38 -16.65
CA LEU A 33 -9.08 7.99 -17.82
C LEU A 33 -7.72 8.67 -17.83
N VAL A 34 -7.69 9.99 -17.58
CA VAL A 34 -6.45 10.77 -17.51
C VAL A 34 -5.58 10.26 -16.37
N ALA A 35 -6.14 10.07 -15.17
CA ALA A 35 -5.42 9.54 -14.02
C ALA A 35 -4.89 8.13 -14.29
N GLY A 36 -5.68 7.25 -14.90
CA GLY A 36 -5.25 5.91 -15.27
C GLY A 36 -4.10 5.90 -16.26
N PHE A 37 -4.19 6.74 -17.30
CA PHE A 37 -3.15 6.85 -18.32
C PHE A 37 -1.86 7.43 -17.74
N THR A 38 -1.93 8.56 -17.01
CA THR A 38 -0.75 9.20 -16.43
C THR A 38 -0.07 8.33 -15.37
N SER A 39 -0.85 7.62 -14.54
CA SER A 39 -0.30 6.68 -13.55
C SER A 39 0.34 5.47 -14.20
N LEU A 40 -0.21 4.97 -15.31
CA LEU A 40 0.37 3.85 -16.07
C LEU A 40 1.67 4.27 -16.75
N GLU A 41 1.71 5.45 -17.34
CA GLU A 41 2.92 6.02 -17.96
C GLU A 41 4.02 6.24 -16.92
N SER A 42 3.70 6.88 -15.78
CA SER A 42 4.63 7.09 -14.67
C SER A 42 5.20 5.76 -14.16
N ARG A 43 4.34 4.75 -13.93
CA ARG A 43 4.80 3.40 -13.55
C ARG A 43 5.77 2.81 -14.57
N SER A 44 5.46 2.92 -15.86
CA SER A 44 6.30 2.37 -16.92
C SER A 44 7.65 3.08 -17.01
N ALA A 45 7.68 4.40 -16.83
CA ALA A 45 8.91 5.18 -16.81
C ALA A 45 9.80 4.79 -15.61
N ILE A 46 9.22 4.70 -14.40
CA ILE A 46 9.96 4.30 -13.19
C ILE A 46 10.53 2.88 -13.34
N GLU A 47 9.77 1.95 -13.93
CA GLU A 47 10.23 0.58 -14.13
C GLU A 47 11.34 0.48 -15.19
N ALA A 48 11.29 1.29 -16.24
CA ALA A 48 12.35 1.41 -17.23
C ALA A 48 13.63 1.98 -16.60
N ASP A 49 13.51 3.04 -15.81
CA ASP A 49 14.62 3.63 -15.07
C ASP A 49 15.22 2.65 -14.06
N ARG A 50 14.38 1.92 -13.31
CA ARG A 50 14.82 0.86 -12.41
C ARG A 50 15.68 -0.18 -13.12
N THR A 51 15.20 -0.67 -14.26
CA THR A 51 15.92 -1.70 -15.04
C THR A 51 17.26 -1.17 -15.53
N ARG A 52 17.29 0.07 -16.03
CA ARG A 52 18.52 0.74 -16.49
C ARG A 52 19.51 0.94 -15.35
N TYR A 53 19.06 1.46 -14.21
CA TYR A 53 19.94 1.70 -13.06
C TYR A 53 20.43 0.40 -12.44
N GLN A 54 19.59 -0.64 -12.34
CA GLN A 54 20.02 -1.94 -11.86
C GLN A 54 21.13 -2.51 -12.74
N ALA A 55 20.96 -2.51 -14.06
CA ALA A 55 21.97 -2.97 -14.99
C ALA A 55 23.31 -2.19 -14.86
N SER A 56 23.21 -0.85 -14.73
CA SER A 56 24.40 0.00 -14.55
C SER A 56 25.13 -0.28 -13.23
N VAL A 57 24.39 -0.50 -12.13
CA VAL A 57 24.98 -0.83 -10.84
C VAL A 57 25.67 -2.20 -10.89
N ASP A 58 25.02 -3.18 -11.49
CA ASP A 58 25.56 -4.53 -11.64
C ASP A 58 26.85 -4.52 -12.49
N GLU A 59 26.84 -3.84 -13.64
CA GLU A 59 28.01 -3.67 -14.51
C GLU A 59 29.17 -2.97 -13.77
N THR A 60 28.86 -1.90 -13.03
CA THR A 60 29.89 -1.14 -12.29
C THR A 60 30.48 -1.96 -11.15
N PHE A 61 29.69 -2.82 -10.52
CA PHE A 61 30.16 -3.75 -9.48
C PHE A 61 31.07 -4.82 -10.09
N ASP A 62 30.70 -5.41 -11.21
CA ASP A 62 31.48 -6.43 -11.91
C ASP A 62 32.79 -5.90 -12.47
N ALA A 63 32.82 -4.63 -12.84
CA ALA A 63 34.00 -3.95 -13.37
C ALA A 63 35.00 -3.49 -12.28
N GLN A 64 34.73 -3.78 -10.99
CA GLN A 64 35.67 -3.43 -9.94
C GLN A 64 36.99 -4.20 -10.12
N PRO A 65 38.15 -3.53 -9.93
CA PRO A 65 39.46 -4.17 -10.08
C PRO A 65 39.74 -5.16 -8.95
N ASP A 66 40.89 -5.86 -9.05
CA ASP A 66 41.44 -6.64 -7.94
C ASP A 66 41.46 -5.77 -6.68
N ARG A 67 40.82 -6.23 -5.62
CA ARG A 67 40.57 -5.42 -4.42
C ARG A 67 40.48 -6.30 -3.17
N HIS A 68 40.74 -5.69 -2.02
CA HIS A 68 40.48 -6.33 -0.74
C HIS A 68 38.95 -6.53 -0.55
N PRO A 69 38.47 -7.73 -0.15
CA PRO A 69 37.06 -8.01 0.01
C PRO A 69 36.31 -7.03 0.94
N HIS A 70 36.94 -6.66 2.05
CA HIS A 70 36.34 -5.67 2.97
C HIS A 70 36.10 -4.29 2.32
N ARG A 71 36.91 -3.88 1.36
CA ARG A 71 36.65 -2.65 0.58
C ARG A 71 35.46 -2.80 -0.34
N MET A 72 35.13 -4.04 -0.76
CA MET A 72 33.88 -4.29 -1.51
C MET A 72 32.65 -4.25 -0.62
N VAL A 73 32.77 -4.64 0.66
CA VAL A 73 31.73 -4.46 1.67
C VAL A 73 31.33 -2.98 1.81
N HIS A 74 32.32 -2.08 1.83
CA HIS A 74 32.08 -0.64 1.91
C HIS A 74 31.79 0.03 0.56
N TYR A 75 32.14 -0.60 -0.56
CA TYR A 75 31.72 -0.12 -1.88
C TYR A 75 30.21 -0.12 -2.01
N GLY A 76 29.56 -1.14 -1.42
CA GLY A 76 28.14 -1.28 -1.34
C GLY A 76 27.46 -1.54 -2.68
N GLN A 77 26.14 -1.57 -2.64
CA GLN A 77 25.32 -1.81 -3.83
C GLN A 77 23.93 -1.16 -3.68
N PHE A 78 23.39 -0.61 -4.76
CA PHE A 78 22.02 -0.16 -4.79
C PHE A 78 21.08 -1.33 -5.15
N LEU A 79 19.99 -1.44 -4.40
CA LEU A 79 18.87 -2.32 -4.70
C LEU A 79 17.65 -1.51 -5.08
N PHE A 80 16.92 -1.98 -6.08
CA PHE A 80 15.73 -1.31 -6.58
C PHE A 80 14.51 -2.23 -6.46
N ARG A 81 13.46 -1.73 -5.81
CA ARG A 81 12.17 -2.40 -5.71
C ARG A 81 11.40 -2.26 -7.02
N PRO A 82 10.97 -3.36 -7.66
CA PRO A 82 10.03 -3.29 -8.77
C PRO A 82 8.68 -2.70 -8.31
N ILE A 83 8.08 -1.86 -9.14
CA ILE A 83 6.75 -1.33 -8.85
C ILE A 83 5.70 -2.38 -9.20
N ALA A 84 4.84 -2.70 -8.23
CA ALA A 84 3.78 -3.69 -8.40
C ALA A 84 2.89 -3.36 -9.63
N PRO A 85 2.43 -4.39 -10.36
CA PRO A 85 1.68 -4.19 -11.60
C PRO A 85 0.46 -3.30 -11.46
N LEU A 86 -0.30 -3.42 -10.38
CA LEU A 86 -1.54 -2.67 -10.14
C LEU A 86 -1.36 -1.35 -9.37
N ALA A 87 -0.11 -0.95 -9.06
CA ALA A 87 0.17 0.32 -8.39
C ALA A 87 -0.22 1.55 -9.22
N PHE A 88 -0.41 1.41 -10.54
CA PHE A 88 -0.98 2.49 -11.38
C PHE A 88 -2.44 2.79 -11.01
N PHE A 89 -3.18 1.77 -10.55
CA PHE A 89 -4.56 1.92 -10.13
C PHE A 89 -4.65 2.53 -8.72
N ASP A 90 -3.83 2.02 -7.79
CA ASP A 90 -3.70 2.54 -6.43
C ASP A 90 -2.21 2.58 -6.01
N ALA A 91 -1.63 3.76 -5.99
CA ALA A 91 -0.23 3.96 -5.63
C ALA A 91 0.06 3.74 -4.13
N GLY A 92 -0.97 3.75 -3.30
CA GLY A 92 -0.87 3.52 -1.87
C GLY A 92 0.20 4.36 -1.18
N VAL A 93 1.13 3.69 -0.48
CA VAL A 93 2.25 4.35 0.22
C VAL A 93 3.51 4.50 -0.62
N ASN A 94 3.55 3.97 -1.84
CA ASN A 94 4.76 3.95 -2.67
C ASN A 94 5.37 5.34 -2.90
N SER A 95 4.53 6.39 -3.04
CA SER A 95 5.00 7.76 -3.21
C SER A 95 5.78 8.31 -2.01
N PHE A 96 5.65 7.69 -0.84
CA PHE A 96 6.24 8.17 0.41
C PHE A 96 7.37 7.27 0.93
N THR A 97 7.38 5.98 0.60
CA THR A 97 8.30 4.99 1.17
C THR A 97 9.62 4.86 0.43
N GLY A 98 9.68 5.31 -0.84
CA GLY A 98 10.84 5.07 -1.69
C GLY A 98 10.91 3.64 -2.25
N ASN A 99 11.72 3.47 -3.27
CA ASN A 99 11.88 2.23 -4.02
C ASN A 99 13.34 1.78 -4.18
N THR A 100 14.28 2.48 -3.55
CA THR A 100 15.71 2.22 -3.69
C THR A 100 16.35 2.19 -2.31
N ILE A 101 17.22 1.21 -2.07
CA ILE A 101 18.01 1.11 -0.85
C ILE A 101 19.49 0.95 -1.21
N PHE A 102 20.38 1.61 -0.47
CA PHE A 102 21.81 1.42 -0.58
C PHE A 102 22.25 0.43 0.49
N LEU A 103 22.91 -0.65 0.07
CA LEU A 103 23.49 -1.65 0.95
C LEU A 103 24.95 -1.34 1.20
N GLU A 104 25.35 -1.43 2.44
CA GLU A 104 26.75 -1.39 2.88
C GLU A 104 26.93 -2.27 4.12
N GLY A 105 28.18 -2.60 4.47
CA GLY A 105 28.48 -3.31 5.69
C GLY A 105 28.22 -2.47 6.94
N HIS A 106 28.01 -3.14 8.05
CA HIS A 106 27.88 -2.57 9.40
C HIS A 106 26.70 -1.59 9.59
N ARG A 107 25.81 -1.44 8.61
CA ARG A 107 24.65 -0.55 8.67
C ARG A 107 23.44 -1.13 7.97
N GLN A 108 22.29 -0.89 8.56
CA GLN A 108 21.00 -1.11 7.89
C GLN A 108 20.44 0.25 7.44
N ASN A 109 20.31 0.44 6.14
CA ASN A 109 19.77 1.67 5.57
C ASN A 109 18.27 1.57 5.32
N SER A 110 17.57 2.70 5.43
CA SER A 110 16.18 2.81 5.02
C SER A 110 16.06 3.07 3.51
N ALA A 111 14.94 2.69 2.91
CA ALA A 111 14.67 3.02 1.51
C ALA A 111 14.66 4.53 1.29
N ASN A 112 15.23 4.95 0.17
CA ASN A 112 15.38 6.33 -0.24
C ASN A 112 14.70 6.59 -1.58
N PHE A 113 14.79 7.84 -2.07
CA PHE A 113 14.27 8.27 -3.36
C PHE A 113 12.75 8.13 -3.48
N ALA A 114 12.01 8.42 -2.38
CA ALA A 114 10.57 8.57 -2.44
C ALA A 114 10.21 9.76 -3.36
N GLU A 115 9.25 9.57 -4.28
CA GLU A 115 8.79 10.62 -5.20
C GLU A 115 8.38 11.90 -4.47
N ALA A 116 7.75 11.77 -3.29
CA ALA A 116 7.36 12.90 -2.46
C ALA A 116 8.55 13.77 -2.00
N ARG A 117 9.77 13.22 -1.95
CA ARG A 117 11.00 13.98 -1.61
C ARG A 117 11.65 14.62 -2.82
N GLN A 118 11.44 14.06 -4.01
CA GLN A 118 12.05 14.54 -5.28
C GLN A 118 11.16 15.51 -6.04
N SER A 119 9.89 15.62 -5.66
CA SER A 119 8.91 16.46 -6.32
C SER A 119 8.76 17.83 -5.67
N SER A 120 8.21 18.79 -6.43
CA SER A 120 7.83 20.09 -5.89
C SER A 120 6.76 19.96 -4.80
N LEU A 121 6.63 20.98 -3.93
CA LEU A 121 5.62 21.02 -2.85
C LEU A 121 4.20 20.71 -3.33
N LEU A 122 3.88 20.97 -4.61
CA LEU A 122 2.57 20.69 -5.21
C LEU A 122 2.26 19.20 -5.33
N LEU A 123 3.26 18.32 -5.45
CA LEU A 123 3.07 16.87 -5.56
C LEU A 123 2.94 16.16 -4.20
N ARG A 124 3.11 16.89 -3.08
CA ARG A 124 2.91 16.33 -1.72
C ARG A 124 1.46 16.00 -1.38
N PHE A 125 0.51 16.36 -2.23
CA PHE A 125 -0.92 16.03 -2.05
C PHE A 125 -1.29 14.59 -2.46
N GLY A 126 -0.32 13.77 -2.85
CA GLY A 126 -0.52 12.41 -3.33
C GLY A 126 -0.79 12.35 -4.83
N GLN A 127 -0.62 11.18 -5.41
CA GLN A 127 -0.88 10.96 -6.84
C GLN A 127 -2.38 10.90 -7.11
N LEU A 128 -2.81 11.52 -8.20
CA LEU A 128 -4.18 11.41 -8.70
C LEU A 128 -4.33 10.04 -9.40
N THR A 129 -4.76 9.04 -8.65
CA THR A 129 -4.95 7.68 -9.17
C THR A 129 -6.43 7.37 -9.43
N PRO A 130 -6.76 6.37 -10.27
CA PRO A 130 -8.15 5.91 -10.42
C PRO A 130 -8.79 5.53 -9.09
N ALA A 131 -8.06 4.88 -8.19
CA ALA A 131 -8.53 4.51 -6.86
C ALA A 131 -8.94 5.74 -6.03
N PHE A 132 -8.09 6.78 -5.99
CA PHE A 132 -8.41 8.02 -5.27
C PHE A 132 -9.71 8.67 -5.79
N ILE A 133 -9.88 8.71 -7.11
CA ILE A 133 -11.08 9.29 -7.72
C ILE A 133 -12.32 8.47 -7.34
N LEU A 134 -12.24 7.14 -7.43
CA LEU A 134 -13.35 6.26 -7.07
C LEU A 134 -13.66 6.28 -5.57
N GLN A 135 -12.64 6.42 -4.71
CA GLN A 135 -12.78 6.44 -3.26
C GLN A 135 -13.38 7.76 -2.76
N THR A 136 -13.00 8.88 -3.36
CA THR A 136 -13.27 10.22 -2.82
C THR A 136 -14.27 11.02 -3.66
N LEU A 137 -14.04 11.13 -4.98
CA LEU A 137 -14.82 11.99 -5.85
C LEU A 137 -16.09 11.32 -6.39
N ALA A 138 -16.02 10.01 -6.70
CA ALA A 138 -17.21 9.29 -7.17
C ALA A 138 -18.36 9.30 -6.15
N PRO A 139 -18.16 9.11 -4.83
CA PRO A 139 -19.20 9.30 -3.83
C PRO A 139 -19.89 10.66 -3.88
N LEU A 140 -19.14 11.74 -4.04
CA LEU A 140 -19.71 13.10 -4.18
C LEU A 140 -20.62 13.21 -5.40
N LEU A 141 -20.16 12.68 -6.55
CA LEU A 141 -20.98 12.64 -7.76
C LEU A 141 -22.27 11.84 -7.53
N LEU A 142 -22.17 10.65 -6.93
CA LEU A 142 -23.33 9.80 -6.65
C LEU A 142 -24.31 10.45 -5.69
N ILE A 143 -23.83 11.15 -4.65
CA ILE A 143 -24.66 11.98 -3.77
C ILE A 143 -25.37 13.04 -4.59
N PHE A 144 -24.65 13.81 -5.42
CA PHE A 144 -25.19 14.86 -6.25
C PHE A 144 -26.29 14.35 -7.22
N LEU A 145 -26.13 13.16 -7.77
CA LEU A 145 -27.07 12.56 -8.69
C LEU A 145 -28.33 12.00 -7.99
N ALA A 146 -28.23 11.53 -6.72
CA ALA A 146 -29.24 10.73 -6.07
C ALA A 146 -29.91 11.37 -4.84
N PHE A 147 -29.36 12.46 -4.24
CA PHE A 147 -29.84 13.04 -2.98
C PHE A 147 -31.34 13.44 -3.03
N ALA A 148 -31.82 13.84 -4.18
CA ALA A 148 -33.20 14.31 -4.37
C ALA A 148 -34.14 13.23 -4.93
N SER A 149 -33.69 11.97 -5.12
CA SER A 149 -34.41 10.94 -5.88
C SER A 149 -35.83 10.64 -5.36
N VAL A 150 -36.01 10.61 -4.04
CA VAL A 150 -37.34 10.40 -3.38
C VAL A 150 -37.82 11.66 -2.65
N ALA A 151 -36.92 12.40 -2.02
CA ALA A 151 -37.28 13.61 -1.27
C ALA A 151 -37.97 14.68 -2.14
N ARG A 152 -37.57 14.80 -3.42
CA ARG A 152 -38.22 15.70 -4.37
C ARG A 152 -39.67 15.28 -4.68
N GLU A 153 -39.92 13.97 -4.77
CA GLU A 153 -41.27 13.45 -4.98
C GLU A 153 -42.17 13.72 -3.76
N LYS A 154 -41.61 13.66 -2.56
CA LYS A 154 -42.31 14.05 -1.32
C LYS A 154 -42.62 15.55 -1.29
N GLU A 155 -41.62 16.39 -1.54
CA GLU A 155 -41.76 17.86 -1.52
C GLU A 155 -42.77 18.36 -2.54
N ARG A 156 -42.84 17.78 -3.73
CA ARG A 156 -43.76 18.10 -4.80
C ARG A 156 -45.13 17.38 -4.71
N ALA A 157 -45.32 16.58 -3.66
CA ALA A 157 -46.53 15.74 -3.47
C ALA A 157 -46.76 14.68 -4.58
N THR A 158 -45.85 14.51 -5.54
CA THR A 158 -45.94 13.51 -6.62
C THR A 158 -45.85 12.08 -6.10
N LEU A 159 -45.21 11.86 -4.94
CA LEU A 159 -45.19 10.57 -4.27
C LEU A 159 -46.61 10.03 -4.00
N LYS A 160 -47.56 10.88 -3.57
CA LYS A 160 -48.94 10.47 -3.32
C LYS A 160 -49.63 9.98 -4.59
N LEU A 161 -49.34 10.63 -5.73
CA LEU A 161 -49.88 10.21 -7.03
C LEU A 161 -49.35 8.85 -7.47
N LEU A 162 -48.05 8.61 -7.27
CA LEU A 162 -47.41 7.30 -7.59
C LEU A 162 -48.04 6.18 -6.74
N LEU A 163 -48.25 6.44 -5.46
CA LEU A 163 -48.87 5.46 -4.56
C LEU A 163 -50.33 5.20 -4.92
N ALA A 164 -51.09 6.25 -5.28
CA ALA A 164 -52.49 6.14 -5.74
C ALA A 164 -52.62 5.35 -7.06
N GLN A 165 -51.59 5.35 -7.91
CA GLN A 165 -51.53 4.54 -9.13
C GLN A 165 -51.15 3.07 -8.85
N GLY A 166 -51.05 2.67 -7.59
CA GLY A 166 -50.72 1.28 -7.20
C GLY A 166 -49.25 0.95 -7.14
N ILE A 167 -48.35 1.94 -7.25
CA ILE A 167 -46.90 1.72 -7.10
C ILE A 167 -46.61 1.59 -5.61
N GLY A 168 -46.32 0.35 -5.14
CA GLY A 168 -45.97 0.11 -3.74
C GLY A 168 -44.60 0.69 -3.37
N GLY A 169 -44.40 1.09 -2.09
CA GLY A 169 -43.17 1.65 -1.59
C GLY A 169 -41.93 0.75 -1.83
N ARG A 170 -42.12 -0.60 -1.78
CA ARG A 170 -41.04 -1.54 -2.12
C ARG A 170 -40.59 -1.44 -3.58
N SER A 171 -41.57 -1.36 -4.52
CA SER A 171 -41.27 -1.23 -5.96
C SER A 171 -40.61 0.11 -6.26
N LEU A 172 -41.01 1.18 -5.57
CA LEU A 172 -40.40 2.49 -5.73
C LEU A 172 -38.94 2.49 -5.27
N ILE A 173 -38.66 2.08 -4.04
CA ILE A 173 -37.28 2.06 -3.50
C ILE A 173 -36.39 1.10 -4.30
N ALA A 174 -36.84 -0.12 -4.60
CA ALA A 174 -36.09 -1.06 -5.41
C ALA A 174 -35.78 -0.53 -6.83
N GLY A 175 -36.74 0.14 -7.46
CA GLY A 175 -36.54 0.76 -8.78
C GLY A 175 -35.53 1.90 -8.74
N LYS A 176 -35.60 2.78 -7.73
CA LYS A 176 -34.64 3.87 -7.52
C LYS A 176 -33.24 3.33 -7.23
N MET A 177 -33.11 2.32 -6.33
CA MET A 177 -31.82 1.68 -6.05
C MET A 177 -31.23 0.98 -7.28
N LEU A 178 -32.07 0.29 -8.06
CA LEU A 178 -31.61 -0.33 -9.30
C LEU A 178 -31.13 0.71 -10.32
N GLY A 179 -31.86 1.82 -10.48
CA GLY A 179 -31.47 2.88 -11.40
C GLY A 179 -30.18 3.57 -11.02
N HIS A 180 -30.09 4.06 -9.78
CA HIS A 180 -28.89 4.73 -9.27
C HIS A 180 -27.71 3.77 -9.07
N GLY A 181 -27.94 2.51 -8.71
CA GLY A 181 -26.91 1.47 -8.67
C GLY A 181 -26.30 1.21 -10.04
N ALA A 182 -27.13 1.10 -11.09
CA ALA A 182 -26.63 0.93 -12.44
C ALA A 182 -25.84 2.18 -12.93
N ILE A 183 -26.28 3.39 -12.57
CA ILE A 183 -25.52 4.64 -12.83
C ILE A 183 -24.17 4.60 -12.09
N ALA A 184 -24.15 4.18 -10.84
CA ALA A 184 -22.92 4.07 -10.04
C ALA A 184 -21.91 3.10 -10.67
N LEU A 185 -22.39 1.94 -11.12
CA LEU A 185 -21.52 0.97 -11.83
C LEU A 185 -21.03 1.53 -13.17
N ALA A 186 -21.89 2.27 -13.90
CA ALA A 186 -21.49 2.92 -15.15
C ALA A 186 -20.38 3.97 -14.94
N VAL A 187 -20.40 4.69 -13.82
CA VAL A 187 -19.32 5.61 -13.40
C VAL A 187 -18.01 4.87 -13.18
N GLY A 188 -18.04 3.63 -12.62
CA GLY A 188 -16.88 2.80 -12.41
C GLY A 188 -16.32 2.12 -13.67
N LEU A 189 -17.14 1.97 -14.74
CA LEU A 189 -16.76 1.21 -15.94
C LEU A 189 -15.41 1.59 -16.56
N PRO A 190 -15.02 2.89 -16.69
CA PRO A 190 -13.72 3.23 -17.27
C PRO A 190 -12.54 2.66 -16.45
N ALA A 191 -12.61 2.75 -15.12
CA ALA A 191 -11.59 2.18 -14.25
C ALA A 191 -11.56 0.64 -14.30
N PHE A 192 -12.74 0.01 -14.38
CA PHE A 192 -12.84 -1.45 -14.53
C PHE A 192 -12.32 -1.91 -15.87
N ALA A 193 -12.59 -1.17 -16.94
CA ALA A 193 -12.05 -1.47 -18.27
C ALA A 193 -10.52 -1.35 -18.31
N LEU A 194 -9.93 -0.34 -17.64
CA LEU A 194 -8.48 -0.21 -17.51
C LEU A 194 -7.87 -1.42 -16.78
N LEU A 195 -8.48 -1.85 -15.68
CA LEU A 195 -8.02 -3.03 -14.92
C LEU A 195 -8.12 -4.32 -15.74
N LEU A 196 -9.23 -4.54 -16.42
CA LEU A 196 -9.44 -5.72 -17.28
C LEU A 196 -8.49 -5.70 -18.48
N GLY A 197 -8.31 -4.56 -19.13
CA GLY A 197 -7.35 -4.37 -20.21
C GLY A 197 -5.93 -4.70 -19.78
N PHE A 198 -5.54 -4.22 -18.58
CA PHE A 198 -4.22 -4.50 -18.04
C PHE A 198 -4.03 -5.99 -17.67
N ALA A 199 -5.05 -6.65 -17.10
CA ALA A 199 -5.02 -8.10 -16.86
C ALA A 199 -4.93 -8.90 -18.16
N ALA A 200 -5.58 -8.44 -19.24
CA ALA A 200 -5.55 -9.09 -20.55
C ALA A 200 -4.15 -9.08 -21.20
N THR A 201 -3.25 -8.16 -20.80
CA THR A 201 -1.84 -8.18 -21.22
C THR A 201 -1.00 -9.24 -20.51
N GLY A 202 -1.55 -9.95 -19.53
CA GLY A 202 -0.82 -10.89 -18.67
C GLY A 202 -0.02 -10.23 -17.55
N ALA A 203 -0.05 -8.89 -17.44
CA ALA A 203 0.73 -8.14 -16.45
C ALA A 203 0.15 -8.21 -15.04
N ALA A 204 -1.12 -8.62 -14.87
CA ALA A 204 -1.77 -8.76 -13.56
C ALA A 204 -2.60 -10.04 -13.48
N ASN A 205 -2.72 -10.59 -12.27
CA ASN A 205 -3.52 -11.78 -12.01
C ASN A 205 -5.02 -11.45 -12.09
N TRP A 206 -5.77 -12.25 -12.86
CA TRP A 206 -7.22 -12.11 -13.04
C TRP A 206 -8.01 -12.19 -11.73
N ALA A 207 -7.61 -13.05 -10.80
CA ALA A 207 -8.27 -13.17 -9.50
C ALA A 207 -8.14 -11.87 -8.70
N THR A 208 -6.94 -11.29 -8.64
CA THR A 208 -6.67 -10.00 -7.99
C THR A 208 -7.51 -8.88 -8.58
N VAL A 209 -7.52 -8.76 -9.91
CA VAL A 209 -8.31 -7.74 -10.63
C VAL A 209 -9.80 -7.91 -10.37
N SER A 210 -10.30 -9.16 -10.38
CA SER A 210 -11.73 -9.44 -10.10
C SER A 210 -12.14 -9.01 -8.70
N VAL A 211 -11.30 -9.27 -7.69
CA VAL A 211 -11.57 -8.85 -6.31
C VAL A 211 -11.59 -7.32 -6.18
N ILE A 212 -10.67 -6.62 -6.84
CA ILE A 212 -10.69 -5.13 -6.88
C ILE A 212 -11.99 -4.63 -7.50
N ILE A 213 -12.38 -5.15 -8.66
CA ILE A 213 -13.61 -4.72 -9.35
C ILE A 213 -14.84 -4.96 -8.48
N ILE A 214 -14.96 -6.13 -7.86
CA ILE A 214 -16.08 -6.46 -6.95
C ILE A 214 -16.10 -5.49 -5.75
N ALA A 215 -14.96 -5.23 -5.13
CA ALA A 215 -14.86 -4.32 -3.99
C ALA A 215 -15.27 -2.89 -4.34
N TYR A 216 -14.79 -2.37 -5.48
CA TYR A 216 -15.18 -1.02 -5.93
C TYR A 216 -16.62 -0.96 -6.42
N ALA A 217 -17.15 -2.01 -7.02
CA ALA A 217 -18.57 -2.11 -7.33
C ALA A 217 -19.42 -2.04 -6.05
N CYS A 218 -19.06 -2.80 -5.01
CA CYS A 218 -19.69 -2.72 -3.69
C CYS A 218 -19.60 -1.31 -3.09
N TRP A 219 -18.44 -0.67 -3.16
CA TRP A 219 -18.22 0.69 -2.67
C TRP A 219 -19.12 1.74 -3.36
N LEU A 220 -19.20 1.70 -4.68
CA LEU A 220 -20.04 2.61 -5.47
C LEU A 220 -21.53 2.37 -5.21
N LEU A 221 -21.94 1.10 -5.12
CA LEU A 221 -23.31 0.73 -4.76
C LEU A 221 -23.69 1.21 -3.35
N LEU A 222 -22.76 1.15 -2.39
CA LEU A 222 -22.98 1.64 -1.03
C LEU A 222 -23.40 3.11 -1.04
N TRP A 223 -22.69 3.98 -1.76
CA TRP A 223 -23.01 5.42 -1.83
C TRP A 223 -24.27 5.71 -2.62
N ALA A 224 -24.51 4.97 -3.71
CA ALA A 224 -25.76 5.08 -4.46
C ALA A 224 -26.98 4.70 -3.60
N PHE A 225 -26.89 3.60 -2.86
CA PHE A 225 -27.98 3.12 -2.00
C PHE A 225 -28.18 4.02 -0.78
N ALA A 226 -27.10 4.43 -0.12
CA ALA A 226 -27.20 5.40 0.97
C ALA A 226 -27.92 6.68 0.54
N SER A 227 -27.57 7.20 -0.64
CA SER A 227 -28.19 8.41 -1.18
C SER A 227 -29.71 8.26 -1.43
N VAL A 228 -30.12 7.14 -2.02
CA VAL A 228 -31.54 6.85 -2.25
C VAL A 228 -32.31 6.67 -0.93
N ILE A 229 -31.71 5.93 0.02
CA ILE A 229 -32.33 5.61 1.31
C ILE A 229 -32.46 6.86 2.16
N ILE A 230 -31.43 7.68 2.29
CA ILE A 230 -31.49 8.95 3.04
C ILE A 230 -32.52 9.88 2.40
N SER A 231 -32.54 9.99 1.06
CA SER A 231 -33.57 10.74 0.33
C SER A 231 -34.98 10.23 0.63
N ALA A 232 -35.15 8.91 0.82
CA ALA A 232 -36.41 8.31 1.16
C ALA A 232 -36.87 8.56 2.63
N LEU A 233 -35.92 8.76 3.55
CA LEU A 233 -36.21 8.95 4.97
C LEU A 233 -36.53 10.38 5.35
N VAL A 234 -36.04 11.38 4.63
CA VAL A 234 -36.27 12.81 4.90
C VAL A 234 -37.42 13.41 4.05
N ALA A 235 -37.89 14.59 4.43
CA ALA A 235 -38.97 15.25 3.75
C ALA A 235 -38.51 16.12 2.57
N ARG A 236 -37.36 16.74 2.66
CA ARG A 236 -36.86 17.75 1.70
C ARG A 236 -35.49 17.37 1.13
N PRO A 237 -35.23 17.65 -0.16
CA PRO A 237 -33.95 17.38 -0.80
C PRO A 237 -32.75 18.02 -0.09
N ARG A 238 -32.90 19.26 0.41
CA ARG A 238 -31.84 19.97 1.13
C ARG A 238 -31.38 19.23 2.39
N ASP A 239 -32.33 18.60 3.11
CA ASP A 239 -32.01 17.84 4.33
C ASP A 239 -31.24 16.53 3.97
N ALA A 240 -31.67 15.87 2.87
CA ALA A 240 -30.93 14.71 2.34
C ALA A 240 -29.49 15.07 1.95
N LEU A 241 -29.32 16.18 1.23
CA LEU A 241 -27.98 16.64 0.83
C LEU A 241 -27.13 16.97 2.04
N ALA A 242 -27.65 17.68 3.03
CA ALA A 242 -26.89 18.04 4.23
C ALA A 242 -26.43 16.80 5.01
N ILE A 243 -27.31 15.80 5.21
CA ILE A 243 -26.96 14.53 5.89
C ILE A 243 -25.91 13.75 5.09
N LEU A 244 -26.09 13.62 3.78
CA LEU A 244 -25.15 12.89 2.92
C LEU A 244 -23.78 13.55 2.86
N MET A 245 -23.71 14.88 2.77
CA MET A 245 -22.47 15.64 2.81
C MET A 245 -21.78 15.52 4.17
N GLY A 246 -22.54 15.57 5.27
CA GLY A 246 -22.02 15.32 6.62
C GLY A 246 -21.45 13.90 6.75
N LEU A 247 -22.17 12.88 6.28
CA LEU A 247 -21.71 11.49 6.28
C LEU A 247 -20.44 11.32 5.45
N TRP A 248 -20.42 11.91 4.24
CA TRP A 248 -19.24 11.90 3.38
C TRP A 248 -18.04 12.57 4.07
N MET A 249 -18.23 13.75 4.65
CA MET A 249 -17.18 14.49 5.33
C MET A 249 -16.61 13.69 6.52
N ILE A 250 -17.47 13.08 7.33
CA ILE A 250 -17.06 12.29 8.49
C ILE A 250 -16.30 11.03 8.04
N THR A 251 -16.88 10.26 7.10
CA THR A 251 -16.32 8.94 6.76
C THR A 251 -15.14 9.00 5.79
N ILE A 252 -15.07 10.03 4.92
CA ILE A 252 -14.03 10.13 3.88
C ILE A 252 -12.92 11.12 4.27
N ILE A 253 -13.25 12.18 5.02
CA ILE A 253 -12.25 13.20 5.37
C ILE A 253 -11.83 13.08 6.84
N LEU A 254 -12.78 13.16 7.76
CA LEU A 254 -12.47 13.33 9.19
C LEU A 254 -11.89 12.07 9.81
N LEU A 255 -12.60 10.93 9.72
CA LEU A 255 -12.14 9.68 10.34
C LEU A 255 -10.81 9.19 9.79
N PRO A 256 -10.56 9.15 8.47
CA PRO A 256 -9.26 8.72 7.93
C PRO A 256 -8.07 9.64 8.29
N ARG A 257 -8.34 10.85 8.75
CA ARG A 257 -7.29 11.76 9.25
C ARG A 257 -7.14 11.71 10.76
N ALA A 258 -8.25 11.71 11.50
CA ALA A 258 -8.21 11.72 12.95
C ALA A 258 -7.72 10.39 13.56
N LEU A 259 -8.03 9.25 12.92
CA LEU A 259 -7.67 7.95 13.47
C LEU A 259 -6.16 7.66 13.45
N PRO A 260 -5.38 7.97 12.39
CA PRO A 260 -3.92 7.86 12.43
C PRO A 260 -3.28 8.78 13.50
N GLU A 261 -3.79 10.01 13.67
CA GLU A 261 -3.34 10.91 14.72
C GLU A 261 -3.59 10.33 16.12
N ALA A 262 -4.78 9.75 16.33
CA ALA A 262 -5.11 9.08 17.59
C ALA A 262 -4.25 7.82 17.81
N ALA A 263 -3.98 7.04 16.77
CA ALA A 263 -3.08 5.88 16.83
C ALA A 263 -1.66 6.28 17.22
N SER A 264 -1.13 7.34 16.59
CA SER A 264 0.19 7.90 16.89
C SER A 264 0.28 8.44 18.33
N ALA A 265 -0.80 9.04 18.83
CA ALA A 265 -0.83 9.54 20.22
C ALA A 265 -0.82 8.41 21.25
N GLN A 266 -1.41 7.25 20.93
CA GLN A 266 -1.44 6.09 21.83
C GLN A 266 -0.17 5.24 21.76
N ASN A 267 0.34 5.01 20.55
CA ASN A 267 1.52 4.19 20.27
C ASN A 267 2.56 5.03 19.53
N GLN A 268 3.32 5.82 20.28
CA GLN A 268 4.35 6.67 19.69
C GLN A 268 5.47 5.83 19.10
N LEU A 269 5.82 6.12 17.84
CA LEU A 269 7.04 5.60 17.23
C LEU A 269 8.24 6.38 17.77
N ALA A 270 9.34 5.68 17.99
CA ALA A 270 10.60 6.34 18.30
C ALA A 270 11.00 7.26 17.13
N THR A 271 11.46 8.45 17.45
CA THR A 271 12.03 9.34 16.44
C THR A 271 13.31 8.73 15.87
N LYS A 272 13.71 9.20 14.69
CA LYS A 272 14.97 8.73 14.07
C LYS A 272 16.17 8.98 15.02
N ILE A 273 16.19 10.13 15.70
CA ILE A 273 17.26 10.48 16.65
C ILE A 273 17.27 9.52 17.84
N GLU A 274 16.11 9.22 18.44
CA GLU A 274 16.01 8.27 19.55
C GLU A 274 16.45 6.87 19.13
N THR A 275 16.07 6.42 17.94
CA THR A 275 16.47 5.14 17.40
C THR A 275 18.00 5.08 17.18
N GLU A 276 18.59 6.11 16.58
CA GLU A 276 20.05 6.19 16.35
C GLU A 276 20.85 6.20 17.67
N ILE A 277 20.38 6.96 18.68
CA ILE A 277 21.01 6.99 20.01
C ILE A 277 20.94 5.61 20.67
N ALA A 278 19.77 4.95 20.61
CA ALA A 278 19.60 3.63 21.18
C ALA A 278 20.49 2.58 20.48
N LEU A 279 20.51 2.59 19.15
CA LEU A 279 21.38 1.72 18.35
C LEU A 279 22.85 1.94 18.67
N HIS A 280 23.28 3.19 18.74
CA HIS A 280 24.68 3.51 19.05
C HIS A 280 25.08 2.98 20.43
N ARG A 281 24.22 3.14 21.44
CA ARG A 281 24.46 2.57 22.77
C ARG A 281 24.51 1.04 22.72
N ASP A 282 23.55 0.39 22.08
CA ASP A 282 23.46 -1.07 22.00
C ASP A 282 24.69 -1.64 21.26
N LEU A 283 25.22 -0.93 20.24
CA LEU A 283 26.44 -1.28 19.53
C LEU A 283 27.69 -1.17 20.43
N LEU A 284 27.79 -0.15 21.27
CA LEU A 284 28.90 0.01 22.22
C LEU A 284 28.89 -1.06 23.32
N GLU A 285 27.72 -1.61 23.68
CA GLU A 285 27.57 -2.63 24.72
C GLU A 285 27.95 -4.03 24.23
N ILE A 286 27.88 -4.31 22.91
CA ILE A 286 28.06 -5.67 22.37
C ILE A 286 29.52 -6.01 22.02
N GLY A 287 30.37 -4.99 21.92
CA GLY A 287 31.79 -5.10 21.59
C GLY A 287 32.17 -4.40 20.27
N ASP A 288 33.41 -3.95 20.21
CA ASP A 288 33.99 -3.30 19.01
C ASP A 288 35.02 -4.20 18.35
N SER A 289 34.70 -4.70 17.17
CA SER A 289 35.60 -5.52 16.35
C SER A 289 36.88 -4.79 15.90
N HIS A 290 36.95 -3.48 16.08
CA HIS A 290 38.12 -2.64 15.75
C HIS A 290 38.98 -2.34 16.98
N ASP A 291 38.53 -2.65 18.18
CA ASP A 291 39.29 -2.50 19.43
C ASP A 291 40.03 -3.80 19.73
N PRO A 292 41.37 -3.81 19.67
CA PRO A 292 42.17 -5.00 19.98
C PRO A 292 42.01 -5.50 21.43
N ASP A 293 41.60 -4.62 22.35
CA ASP A 293 41.47 -4.93 23.77
C ASP A 293 40.01 -5.25 24.16
N ASP A 294 39.11 -5.32 23.19
CA ASP A 294 37.70 -5.63 23.44
C ASP A 294 37.53 -7.03 24.06
N PRO A 295 36.86 -7.15 25.23
CA PRO A 295 36.72 -8.43 25.93
C PRO A 295 36.01 -9.50 25.12
N TYR A 296 34.93 -9.14 24.39
CA TYR A 296 34.18 -10.08 23.58
C TYR A 296 35.05 -10.66 22.46
N PHE A 297 35.79 -9.80 21.72
CA PHE A 297 36.64 -10.26 20.62
C PHE A 297 37.90 -10.94 21.08
N ASN A 298 38.36 -10.72 22.31
CA ASN A 298 39.41 -11.52 22.93
C ASN A 298 38.92 -12.94 23.24
N ASP A 299 37.74 -13.10 23.83
CA ASP A 299 37.13 -14.42 24.07
C ASP A 299 36.89 -15.16 22.74
N PHE A 300 36.36 -14.44 21.74
CA PHE A 300 36.16 -14.98 20.39
C PHE A 300 37.48 -15.46 19.75
N ARG A 301 38.56 -14.69 19.93
CA ARG A 301 39.89 -15.11 19.45
C ARG A 301 40.31 -16.43 20.07
N ASP A 302 40.19 -16.55 21.39
CA ASP A 302 40.62 -17.74 22.13
C ASP A 302 39.77 -18.97 21.72
N GLU A 303 38.44 -18.78 21.50
CA GLU A 303 37.57 -19.82 20.93
C GLU A 303 37.98 -20.26 19.51
N VAL A 304 38.38 -19.31 18.65
CA VAL A 304 38.85 -19.60 17.30
C VAL A 304 40.15 -20.37 17.36
N LEU A 305 41.13 -19.97 18.20
CA LEU A 305 42.39 -20.68 18.36
C LEU A 305 42.21 -22.13 18.84
N ASP A 306 41.33 -22.32 19.82
CA ASP A 306 40.96 -23.66 20.31
C ASP A 306 40.28 -24.51 19.23
N ARG A 307 39.38 -23.93 18.44
CA ARG A 307 38.67 -24.61 17.33
C ARG A 307 39.63 -25.14 16.25
N TYR A 308 40.69 -24.39 15.94
CA TYR A 308 41.69 -24.77 14.95
C TYR A 308 42.84 -25.55 15.56
N GLY A 309 42.94 -25.66 16.89
CA GLY A 309 43.99 -26.36 17.59
C GLY A 309 45.36 -25.69 17.45
N VAL A 310 45.42 -24.39 17.33
CA VAL A 310 46.63 -23.56 17.20
C VAL A 310 46.82 -22.65 18.41
N ARG A 311 48.01 -22.11 18.56
CA ARG A 311 48.33 -21.28 19.75
C ARG A 311 48.33 -19.79 19.46
N THR A 312 48.50 -19.40 18.20
CA THR A 312 48.57 -17.99 17.82
C THR A 312 47.74 -17.75 16.54
N VAL A 313 47.35 -16.49 16.30
CA VAL A 313 46.58 -16.07 15.14
C VAL A 313 47.35 -16.33 13.84
N GLU A 314 48.69 -16.27 13.88
CA GLU A 314 49.58 -16.48 12.74
C GLU A 314 49.59 -17.94 12.26
N GLU A 315 49.23 -18.87 13.13
CA GLU A 315 49.17 -20.31 12.81
C GLU A 315 47.82 -20.71 12.17
N LEU A 316 46.86 -19.80 12.10
CA LEU A 316 45.56 -20.08 11.50
C LEU A 316 45.67 -20.34 10.00
N PRO A 317 44.96 -21.35 9.45
CA PRO A 317 44.90 -21.60 8.01
C PRO A 317 44.05 -20.60 7.24
N VAL A 318 43.42 -19.64 7.94
CA VAL A 318 42.49 -18.61 7.42
C VAL A 318 42.88 -17.25 7.97
N GLN A 319 42.48 -16.17 7.31
CA GLN A 319 42.73 -14.83 7.80
C GLN A 319 41.83 -14.49 8.99
N TYR A 320 42.42 -14.28 10.17
CA TYR A 320 41.66 -13.98 11.40
C TYR A 320 40.77 -12.72 11.30
N ALA A 321 41.26 -11.66 10.66
CA ALA A 321 40.47 -10.46 10.44
C ALA A 321 39.18 -10.71 9.66
N GLY A 322 39.16 -11.70 8.74
CA GLY A 322 37.95 -12.14 8.06
C GLY A 322 36.95 -12.81 8.99
N LEU A 323 37.45 -13.64 9.95
CA LEU A 323 36.57 -14.25 10.97
C LEU A 323 36.00 -13.23 11.92
N VAL A 324 36.78 -12.22 12.34
CA VAL A 324 36.31 -11.07 13.13
C VAL A 324 35.26 -10.29 12.38
N ALA A 325 35.43 -10.04 11.08
CA ALA A 325 34.43 -9.35 10.25
C ALA A 325 33.13 -10.15 10.11
N ILE A 326 33.20 -11.49 10.01
CA ILE A 326 32.01 -12.37 9.99
C ILE A 326 31.23 -12.24 11.31
N GLU A 327 31.93 -12.31 12.44
CA GLU A 327 31.30 -12.26 13.76
C GLU A 327 30.76 -10.86 14.08
N GLY A 328 31.53 -9.81 13.81
CA GLY A 328 31.09 -8.42 13.99
C GLY A 328 29.84 -8.08 13.17
N GLU A 329 29.78 -8.57 11.91
CA GLU A 329 28.59 -8.37 11.07
C GLU A 329 27.37 -9.15 11.60
N ARG A 330 27.57 -10.36 12.15
CA ARG A 330 26.51 -11.12 12.80
C ARG A 330 25.90 -10.36 13.98
N LEU A 331 26.74 -9.82 14.84
CA LEU A 331 26.33 -9.08 16.03
C LEU A 331 25.59 -7.77 15.67
N THR A 332 26.19 -6.98 14.79
CA THR A 332 25.60 -5.70 14.37
C THR A 332 24.29 -5.92 13.63
N THR A 333 24.20 -6.92 12.75
CA THR A 333 22.95 -7.26 12.05
C THR A 333 21.85 -7.63 13.04
N GLN A 334 22.15 -8.38 14.09
CA GLN A 334 21.16 -8.75 15.10
C GLN A 334 20.58 -7.52 15.82
N ILE A 335 21.42 -6.57 16.22
CA ILE A 335 20.97 -5.32 16.87
C ILE A 335 20.05 -4.51 15.95
N TYR A 336 20.46 -4.32 14.68
CA TYR A 336 19.64 -3.61 13.72
C TYR A 336 18.31 -4.32 13.43
N ALA A 337 18.34 -5.65 13.28
CA ALA A 337 17.13 -6.45 13.03
C ALA A 337 16.15 -6.35 14.21
N ASP A 338 16.63 -6.43 15.45
CA ASP A 338 15.79 -6.29 16.64
C ASP A 338 15.15 -4.90 16.74
N ALA A 339 15.91 -3.85 16.41
CA ALA A 339 15.39 -2.48 16.40
C ALA A 339 14.32 -2.30 15.30
N ALA A 340 14.59 -2.80 14.08
CA ALA A 340 13.66 -2.75 12.96
C ALA A 340 12.37 -3.53 13.26
N GLN A 341 12.48 -4.71 13.87
CA GLN A 341 11.31 -5.52 14.28
C GLN A 341 10.47 -4.82 15.35
N ARG A 342 11.10 -4.18 16.34
CA ARG A 342 10.40 -3.38 17.36
C ARG A 342 9.63 -2.22 16.71
N GLN A 343 10.25 -1.52 15.77
CA GLN A 343 9.59 -0.43 15.05
C GLN A 343 8.42 -0.94 14.19
N ALA A 344 8.64 -1.98 13.38
CA ALA A 344 7.61 -2.58 12.56
C ALA A 344 6.43 -3.14 13.38
N ALA A 345 6.69 -3.66 14.58
CA ALA A 345 5.63 -4.09 15.50
C ALA A 345 4.75 -2.92 15.94
N ARG A 346 5.33 -1.78 16.34
CA ARG A 346 4.58 -0.57 16.72
C ARG A 346 3.78 0.01 15.54
N GLU A 347 4.35 0.03 14.34
CA GLU A 347 3.64 0.45 13.12
C GLU A 347 2.45 -0.47 12.83
N ARG A 348 2.61 -1.79 13.01
CA ARG A 348 1.49 -2.74 12.88
C ARG A 348 0.40 -2.50 13.92
N GLU A 349 0.74 -2.16 15.16
CA GLU A 349 -0.23 -1.82 16.20
C GLU A 349 -1.01 -0.54 15.86
N GLN A 350 -0.34 0.51 15.36
CA GLN A 350 -1.01 1.72 14.89
C GLN A 350 -1.97 1.41 13.72
N ASN A 351 -1.51 0.63 12.75
CA ASN A 351 -2.34 0.21 11.61
C ASN A 351 -3.53 -0.64 12.06
N ALA A 352 -3.34 -1.60 12.98
CA ALA A 352 -4.41 -2.42 13.53
C ALA A 352 -5.47 -1.58 14.27
N PHE A 353 -5.03 -0.56 15.04
CA PHE A 353 -5.94 0.40 15.65
C PHE A 353 -6.82 1.08 14.60
N VAL A 354 -6.23 1.66 13.55
CA VAL A 354 -6.99 2.33 12.47
C VAL A 354 -7.94 1.33 11.79
N HIS A 355 -7.49 0.12 11.53
CA HIS A 355 -8.30 -0.92 10.86
C HIS A 355 -9.51 -1.37 11.68
N THR A 356 -9.44 -1.33 13.02
CA THR A 356 -10.58 -1.62 13.89
C THR A 356 -11.75 -0.67 13.61
N PHE A 357 -11.48 0.58 13.24
CA PHE A 357 -12.49 1.57 12.88
C PHE A 357 -12.99 1.49 11.43
N SER A 358 -12.52 0.52 10.64
CA SER A 358 -13.03 0.30 9.28
C SER A 358 -14.53 0.02 9.24
N VAL A 359 -15.10 -0.52 10.33
CA VAL A 359 -16.55 -0.71 10.49
C VAL A 359 -17.29 0.62 10.50
N LEU A 360 -16.71 1.68 11.07
CA LEU A 360 -17.33 3.02 11.11
C LEU A 360 -17.06 3.83 9.83
N SER A 361 -15.91 3.61 9.19
CA SER A 361 -15.58 4.23 7.92
C SER A 361 -15.24 3.16 6.88
N PRO A 362 -16.20 2.77 6.04
CA PRO A 362 -15.96 1.78 4.99
C PRO A 362 -14.93 2.24 3.95
N LEU A 363 -14.54 3.53 3.95
CA LEU A 363 -13.38 4.00 3.18
C LEU A 363 -12.08 3.35 3.67
N ILE A 364 -11.90 3.16 4.97
CA ILE A 364 -10.69 2.51 5.51
C ILE A 364 -10.61 1.08 4.99
N ALA A 365 -11.75 0.36 4.95
CA ALA A 365 -11.80 -1.00 4.41
C ALA A 365 -11.45 -1.07 2.92
N ILE A 366 -12.11 -0.25 2.07
CA ILE A 366 -11.82 -0.27 0.63
C ILE A 366 -10.40 0.20 0.33
N ARG A 367 -9.87 1.17 1.06
CA ARG A 367 -8.51 1.67 0.90
C ARG A 367 -7.46 0.60 1.26
N GLN A 368 -7.63 -0.05 2.41
CA GLN A 368 -6.79 -1.17 2.81
C GLN A 368 -6.76 -2.26 1.74
N LEU A 369 -7.94 -2.74 1.34
CA LEU A 369 -8.07 -3.80 0.34
C LEU A 369 -7.45 -3.40 -0.99
N SER A 370 -7.70 -2.17 -1.45
CA SER A 370 -7.17 -1.64 -2.70
C SER A 370 -5.65 -1.61 -2.71
N MET A 371 -5.01 -1.05 -1.67
CA MET A 371 -3.56 -0.98 -1.55
C MET A 371 -2.93 -2.39 -1.44
N THR A 372 -3.56 -3.29 -0.66
CA THR A 372 -3.07 -4.67 -0.52
C THR A 372 -3.08 -5.40 -1.87
N LEU A 373 -4.18 -5.33 -2.61
CA LEU A 373 -4.30 -5.97 -3.91
C LEU A 373 -3.45 -5.30 -5.00
N ALA A 374 -3.19 -4.01 -4.87
CA ALA A 374 -2.28 -3.29 -5.76
C ALA A 374 -0.79 -3.53 -5.43
N GLY A 375 -0.46 -4.17 -4.31
CA GLY A 375 0.92 -4.36 -3.85
C GLY A 375 1.62 -3.05 -3.46
N SER A 376 0.84 -2.07 -3.01
CA SER A 376 1.28 -0.70 -2.69
C SER A 376 1.05 -0.34 -1.22
N ASP A 377 0.76 -1.31 -0.36
CA ASP A 377 0.52 -1.11 1.06
C ASP A 377 1.81 -1.15 1.91
N PRO A 378 1.75 -0.77 3.19
CA PRO A 378 2.91 -0.80 4.08
C PRO A 378 3.56 -2.16 4.22
N ALA A 379 2.78 -3.27 4.14
CA ALA A 379 3.36 -4.59 4.29
C ALA A 379 4.16 -5.03 3.06
N ALA A 380 3.75 -4.64 1.84
CA ALA A 380 4.55 -4.88 0.65
C ALA A 380 5.85 -4.05 0.66
N HIS A 381 5.86 -2.89 1.32
CA HIS A 381 7.09 -2.14 1.54
C HIS A 381 7.99 -2.82 2.57
N GLN A 382 7.43 -3.29 3.69
CA GLN A 382 8.19 -4.00 4.72
C GLN A 382 8.81 -5.29 4.18
N ASP A 383 8.07 -6.04 3.36
CA ASP A 383 8.57 -7.25 2.69
C ASP A 383 9.81 -6.95 1.82
N PHE A 384 9.81 -5.81 1.11
CA PHE A 384 10.98 -5.37 0.36
C PHE A 384 12.18 -5.07 1.27
N LEU A 385 11.96 -4.40 2.41
CA LEU A 385 13.01 -4.09 3.37
C LEU A 385 13.58 -5.38 3.98
N ASP A 386 12.73 -6.33 4.34
CA ASP A 386 13.12 -7.60 4.94
C ASP A 386 13.96 -8.45 3.95
N GLN A 387 13.54 -8.54 2.68
CA GLN A 387 14.28 -9.23 1.63
C GLN A 387 15.62 -8.52 1.31
N SER A 388 15.62 -7.19 1.31
CA SER A 388 16.84 -6.40 1.09
C SER A 388 17.86 -6.61 2.21
N GLU A 389 17.42 -6.66 3.47
CA GLU A 389 18.30 -6.90 4.61
C GLU A 389 18.82 -8.34 4.64
N ALA A 390 17.99 -9.33 4.35
CA ALA A 390 18.42 -10.71 4.22
C ALA A 390 19.51 -10.86 3.15
N PHE A 391 19.31 -10.20 2.00
CA PHE A 391 20.32 -10.18 0.93
C PHE A 391 21.59 -9.43 1.35
N ARG A 392 21.46 -8.26 2.03
CA ARG A 392 22.61 -7.50 2.54
C ARG A 392 23.48 -8.36 3.44
N TYR A 393 22.87 -9.04 4.39
CA TYR A 393 23.59 -9.92 5.31
C TYR A 393 24.34 -11.03 4.56
N GLU A 394 23.68 -11.72 3.65
CA GLU A 394 24.31 -12.78 2.85
C GLU A 394 25.45 -12.24 1.98
N PHE A 395 25.23 -11.10 1.32
CA PHE A 395 26.22 -10.41 0.50
C PHE A 395 27.48 -10.04 1.29
N VAL A 396 27.30 -9.37 2.44
CA VAL A 396 28.42 -8.98 3.31
C VAL A 396 29.15 -10.20 3.87
N GLN A 397 28.41 -11.21 4.34
CA GLN A 397 28.99 -12.43 4.84
C GLN A 397 29.76 -13.24 3.75
N ARG A 398 29.29 -13.18 2.51
CA ARG A 398 30.04 -13.78 1.39
C ARG A 398 31.39 -13.09 1.19
N LEU A 399 31.42 -11.76 1.21
CA LEU A 399 32.66 -10.98 1.09
C LEU A 399 33.60 -11.21 2.29
N ASN A 400 33.06 -11.26 3.52
CA ASN A 400 33.85 -11.56 4.72
C ASN A 400 34.44 -12.98 4.66
N ARG A 401 33.70 -13.98 4.17
CA ARG A 401 34.21 -15.33 3.93
C ARG A 401 35.34 -15.33 2.88
N MET A 402 35.19 -14.59 1.78
CA MET A 402 36.26 -14.43 0.78
C MET A 402 37.51 -13.81 1.43
N GLN A 403 37.34 -12.86 2.34
CA GLN A 403 38.48 -12.33 3.11
C GLN A 403 39.13 -13.40 3.96
N ALA A 404 38.36 -14.19 4.71
CA ALA A 404 38.89 -15.22 5.59
C ALA A 404 39.63 -16.36 4.84
N GLU A 405 39.08 -16.79 3.69
CA GLU A 405 39.48 -17.99 2.99
C GLU A 405 40.51 -17.75 1.88
N LEU A 406 40.46 -16.60 1.20
CA LEU A 406 41.23 -16.32 -0.01
C LEU A 406 42.45 -15.41 0.25
N LEU A 407 42.46 -14.67 1.37
CA LEU A 407 43.60 -13.84 1.71
C LEU A 407 44.60 -14.60 2.61
N PRO A 408 45.93 -14.33 2.47
CA PRO A 408 46.92 -14.95 3.32
C PRO A 408 46.75 -14.53 4.79
N GLY A 409 47.01 -15.45 5.72
CA GLY A 409 46.92 -15.23 7.17
C GLY A 409 47.86 -14.16 7.70
N ILE A 410 49.03 -14.00 7.10
CA ILE A 410 50.04 -13.03 7.48
C ILE A 410 50.41 -12.15 6.29
N GLY A 411 50.30 -10.85 6.48
CA GLY A 411 51.03 -9.75 5.94
C GLY A 411 51.26 -9.63 4.43
N GLY A 412 50.70 -8.57 3.93
CA GLY A 412 51.06 -7.78 2.75
C GLY A 412 50.42 -6.43 2.91
N GLU A 413 51.07 -5.39 2.42
CA GLU A 413 50.54 -4.01 2.49
C GLU A 413 49.26 -3.80 1.67
N ASP A 414 48.28 -4.51 1.61
CA ASP A 414 47.00 -4.42 0.85
C ASP A 414 46.74 -5.71 0.04
N PRO A 415 46.49 -6.86 0.73
CA PRO A 415 46.18 -8.09 0.04
C PRO A 415 44.88 -7.99 -0.76
N ARG A 416 44.90 -8.45 -2.02
CA ARG A 416 43.78 -8.34 -2.96
C ARG A 416 43.44 -9.72 -3.50
N ILE A 417 42.15 -9.92 -3.79
CA ILE A 417 41.71 -11.07 -4.58
C ILE A 417 41.38 -10.63 -6.00
N SER A 418 41.36 -11.58 -6.91
CA SER A 418 41.05 -11.32 -8.32
C SER A 418 39.66 -10.76 -8.52
N ALA A 419 39.53 -9.83 -9.45
CA ALA A 419 38.29 -9.25 -9.89
C ALA A 419 37.25 -10.29 -10.37
N ALA A 420 37.72 -11.47 -10.81
CA ALA A 420 36.84 -12.57 -11.24
C ALA A 420 35.84 -13.02 -10.13
N TYR A 421 36.21 -12.90 -8.87
CA TYR A 421 35.37 -13.27 -7.74
C TYR A 421 34.14 -12.36 -7.59
N TRP A 422 34.16 -11.12 -8.11
CA TRP A 422 33.01 -10.22 -8.04
C TRP A 422 31.84 -10.70 -8.87
N GLN A 423 32.10 -11.45 -9.94
CA GLN A 423 31.07 -12.05 -10.80
C GLN A 423 30.35 -13.24 -10.13
N GLU A 424 30.96 -13.83 -9.10
CA GLU A 424 30.38 -14.93 -8.32
C GLU A 424 29.49 -14.46 -7.17
N VAL A 425 29.45 -13.15 -6.90
CA VAL A 425 28.63 -12.58 -5.83
C VAL A 425 27.15 -12.60 -6.25
N PRO A 426 26.25 -13.09 -5.40
CA PRO A 426 24.82 -13.15 -5.70
C PRO A 426 24.24 -11.80 -6.11
N ARG A 427 23.26 -11.82 -7.02
CA ARG A 427 22.48 -10.64 -7.40
C ARG A 427 21.15 -10.62 -6.66
N PHE A 428 20.74 -9.44 -6.26
CA PHE A 428 19.43 -9.26 -5.64
C PHE A 428 18.31 -9.51 -6.65
N SER A 429 17.37 -10.35 -6.27
CA SER A 429 16.12 -10.57 -7.00
C SER A 429 14.96 -10.47 -6.03
N TYR A 430 14.18 -9.42 -6.13
CA TYR A 430 13.00 -9.24 -5.30
C TYR A 430 11.89 -10.22 -5.71
N SER A 431 11.41 -11.00 -4.77
CA SER A 431 10.24 -11.87 -4.94
C SER A 431 8.99 -11.12 -4.45
N PRO A 432 8.10 -10.65 -5.34
CA PRO A 432 6.96 -9.87 -4.92
C PRO A 432 6.02 -10.66 -4.00
N PHE A 433 5.55 -9.99 -2.97
CA PHE A 433 4.52 -10.52 -2.07
C PHE A 433 3.25 -10.87 -2.86
N ASN A 434 2.72 -12.08 -2.63
CA ASN A 434 1.43 -12.46 -3.21
C ASN A 434 0.29 -11.88 -2.36
N PRO A 435 -0.45 -10.87 -2.83
CA PRO A 435 -1.50 -10.22 -2.05
C PRO A 435 -2.67 -11.17 -1.70
N LEU A 436 -2.84 -12.28 -2.44
CA LEU A 436 -3.90 -13.26 -2.19
C LEU A 436 -3.51 -14.32 -1.16
N ALA A 437 -2.24 -14.40 -0.75
CA ALA A 437 -1.77 -15.39 0.20
C ALA A 437 -2.27 -15.13 1.64
N ASP A 438 -2.43 -13.86 2.02
CA ASP A 438 -2.97 -13.47 3.33
C ASP A 438 -4.47 -13.16 3.24
N GLY A 439 -5.29 -14.20 3.41
CA GLY A 439 -6.75 -14.09 3.35
C GLY A 439 -7.33 -13.10 4.37
N THR A 440 -6.70 -12.89 5.53
CA THR A 440 -7.26 -12.02 6.58
C THR A 440 -7.29 -10.56 6.14
N ARG A 441 -6.29 -10.12 5.39
CA ARG A 441 -6.15 -8.75 4.85
C ARG A 441 -7.15 -8.46 3.72
N ILE A 442 -7.76 -9.49 3.14
CA ILE A 442 -8.75 -9.40 2.07
C ILE A 442 -10.16 -9.63 2.61
N ILE A 443 -10.36 -10.67 3.41
CA ILE A 443 -11.68 -11.10 3.86
C ILE A 443 -12.31 -10.05 4.77
N TRP A 444 -11.56 -9.49 5.73
CA TRP A 444 -12.11 -8.51 6.66
C TRP A 444 -12.66 -7.26 5.98
N PRO A 445 -11.92 -6.55 5.09
CA PRO A 445 -12.46 -5.42 4.35
C PRO A 445 -13.67 -5.77 3.48
N LEU A 446 -13.69 -6.94 2.84
CA LEU A 446 -14.84 -7.40 2.07
C LEU A 446 -16.07 -7.63 2.95
N LEU A 447 -15.91 -8.22 4.15
CA LEU A 447 -16.99 -8.40 5.11
C LEU A 447 -17.55 -7.06 5.60
N VAL A 448 -16.69 -6.07 5.82
CA VAL A 448 -17.12 -4.71 6.19
C VAL A 448 -17.98 -4.10 5.07
N LEU A 449 -17.53 -4.15 3.82
CA LEU A 449 -18.29 -3.61 2.68
C LEU A 449 -19.62 -4.36 2.48
N ALA A 450 -19.59 -5.68 2.56
CA ALA A 450 -20.80 -6.50 2.46
C ALA A 450 -21.79 -6.23 3.62
N GLY A 451 -21.28 -6.07 4.84
CA GLY A 451 -22.06 -5.71 6.02
C GLY A 451 -22.76 -4.36 5.87
N TRP A 452 -22.07 -3.34 5.37
CA TRP A 452 -22.66 -2.05 5.06
C TRP A 452 -23.75 -2.14 3.99
N LEU A 453 -23.52 -2.89 2.90
CA LEU A 453 -24.54 -3.11 1.87
C LEU A 453 -25.76 -3.85 2.44
N ALA A 454 -25.54 -4.88 3.26
CA ALA A 454 -26.64 -5.60 3.92
C ALA A 454 -27.43 -4.68 4.85
N ALA A 455 -26.77 -3.85 5.65
CA ALA A 455 -27.41 -2.86 6.52
C ALA A 455 -28.25 -1.85 5.71
N LEU A 456 -27.71 -1.36 4.59
CA LEU A 456 -28.46 -0.47 3.69
C LEU A 456 -29.66 -1.18 3.06
N CYS A 457 -29.57 -2.46 2.69
CA CYS A 457 -30.72 -3.22 2.20
C CYS A 457 -31.82 -3.35 3.27
N VAL A 458 -31.46 -3.57 4.53
CA VAL A 458 -32.42 -3.59 5.66
C VAL A 458 -33.08 -2.22 5.85
N LEU A 459 -32.26 -1.14 5.83
CA LEU A 459 -32.76 0.23 5.90
C LEU A 459 -33.67 0.59 4.72
N ALA A 460 -33.40 0.06 3.53
CA ALA A 460 -34.24 0.22 2.34
C ALA A 460 -35.63 -0.41 2.54
N LEU A 461 -35.70 -1.60 3.15
CA LEU A 461 -36.96 -2.24 3.48
C LEU A 461 -37.77 -1.42 4.51
N PHE A 462 -37.09 -0.85 5.51
CA PHE A 462 -37.70 0.05 6.47
C PHE A 462 -38.25 1.32 5.79
N ALA A 463 -37.46 1.99 4.96
CA ALA A 463 -37.88 3.18 4.19
C ALA A 463 -39.10 2.88 3.29
N ALA A 464 -39.09 1.71 2.63
CA ALA A 464 -40.17 1.26 1.77
C ALA A 464 -41.51 1.05 2.53
N ARG A 465 -41.42 0.46 3.75
CA ARG A 465 -42.60 0.29 4.64
C ARG A 465 -43.17 1.65 5.08
N ARG A 466 -42.29 2.58 5.47
CA ARG A 466 -42.69 3.93 5.90
C ARG A 466 -43.37 4.69 4.78
N ILE A 467 -42.88 4.58 3.54
CA ILE A 467 -43.54 5.20 2.36
C ILE A 467 -44.90 4.57 2.10
N GLY A 468 -45.03 3.24 2.17
CA GLY A 468 -46.29 2.54 1.97
C GLY A 468 -47.37 2.86 3.03
N GLY A 469 -46.96 3.22 4.26
CA GLY A 469 -47.86 3.64 5.34
C GLY A 469 -48.45 5.05 5.15
N VAL A 470 -47.85 5.91 4.33
CA VAL A 470 -48.36 7.25 4.01
C VAL A 470 -49.57 7.18 3.05
N ALA A 471 -49.77 6.03 2.41
CA ALA A 471 -50.91 5.81 1.48
C ALA A 471 -52.17 5.24 2.18
N ARG A 472 -52.03 4.85 3.44
CA ARG A 472 -53.17 4.48 4.31
C ARG A 472 -53.52 5.62 5.23
#